data_6f468daa236dc87b25c978dc3f4d53d0
#
_entry.id   6f468daa236dc87b25c978dc3f4d53d0
#
_cell.length_a   1.000
_cell.length_b   1.000
_cell.length_c   1.000
_cell.angle_alpha   90.00
_cell.angle_beta   90.00
_cell.angle_gamma   90.00
#
_symmetry.space_group_name_H-M   'P 1'
#
loop_
_entity.id
_entity.type
_entity.pdbx_description
1 polymer ?
#
loop_
_entity_poly.entity_id
_entity_poly.type
_entity_poly.pdbx_seq_one_letter_code
_entity_poly.pdbx_strand_id
1 'polypeptide(L)'
;MIDVYSWPTPNGHKVHIMLEECGYKLGKDWFAHPIDIGAGDQFKKEFLAISPNNKIPAITDPNGPDGKPIHLFESGAILLYLAAKTGKFLPKSTRGKYEVLQWLMFQMGGLGPLLGQNHHFRIYAPEKIDYAINRYTNEAKRLYGVIDHQLKDNAYIAGKNYSIADIAIFPWTRNWKNQGIDINEYPHFKRWFEMVGERPAVKRGVEVLTALRKPLHDDKAREQLFGSSQYQKRN
;
A
#
# COMPACT_ATOMS: atom_id res chain seq x y z
N MET A 1 19.41 11.54 1.01
CA MET A 1 18.59 10.78 0.06
C MET A 1 17.87 9.71 0.86
N ILE A 2 16.56 9.51 0.64
CA ILE A 2 15.77 8.49 1.35
C ILE A 2 15.93 7.15 0.62
N ASP A 3 16.28 6.09 1.34
CA ASP A 3 16.32 4.74 0.82
C ASP A 3 14.98 4.05 1.09
N VAL A 4 14.37 3.49 0.03
CA VAL A 4 13.07 2.79 0.09
C VAL A 4 13.26 1.34 -0.28
N TYR A 5 13.06 0.45 0.65
CA TYR A 5 13.13 -1.00 0.47
C TYR A 5 11.73 -1.53 0.17
N SER A 6 11.49 -1.93 -1.07
CA SER A 6 10.13 -2.25 -1.50
C SER A 6 10.08 -3.24 -2.67
N TRP A 7 8.88 -3.62 -3.05
CA TRP A 7 8.55 -4.39 -4.24
C TRP A 7 7.31 -3.79 -4.90
N PRO A 8 7.06 -3.96 -6.22
CA PRO A 8 5.90 -3.38 -6.91
C PRO A 8 4.58 -4.07 -6.51
N THR A 9 4.20 -3.87 -5.27
CA THR A 9 2.98 -4.34 -4.62
C THR A 9 2.13 -3.14 -4.19
N PRO A 10 0.84 -3.35 -3.85
CA PRO A 10 0.01 -2.25 -3.37
C PRO A 10 0.63 -1.47 -2.20
N ASN A 11 1.29 -2.14 -1.26
CA ASN A 11 1.91 -1.44 -0.12
C ASN A 11 3.19 -0.68 -0.51
N GLY A 12 4.03 -1.23 -1.40
CA GLY A 12 5.20 -0.53 -1.94
C GLY A 12 4.81 0.73 -2.69
N HIS A 13 3.79 0.63 -3.54
CA HIS A 13 3.29 1.76 -4.33
C HIS A 13 2.78 2.93 -3.48
N LYS A 14 2.27 2.71 -2.25
CA LYS A 14 1.89 3.80 -1.35
C LYS A 14 3.06 4.76 -1.11
N VAL A 15 4.24 4.22 -0.79
CA VAL A 15 5.43 5.01 -0.49
C VAL A 15 5.98 5.66 -1.75
N HIS A 16 6.02 4.94 -2.86
CA HIS A 16 6.47 5.48 -4.14
C HIS A 16 5.60 6.67 -4.57
N ILE A 17 4.27 6.51 -4.55
CA ILE A 17 3.32 7.59 -4.88
C ILE A 17 3.52 8.78 -3.94
N MET A 18 3.66 8.55 -2.63
CA MET A 18 3.85 9.63 -1.66
C MET A 18 5.09 10.45 -1.96
N LEU A 19 6.22 9.82 -2.26
CA LEU A 19 7.46 10.51 -2.58
C LEU A 19 7.34 11.34 -3.88
N GLU A 20 6.76 10.74 -4.92
CA GLU A 20 6.50 11.43 -6.18
C GLU A 20 5.52 12.62 -6.01
N GLU A 21 4.46 12.47 -5.21
CA GLU A 21 3.50 13.55 -4.89
C GLU A 21 4.16 14.66 -4.05
N CYS A 22 5.11 14.31 -3.19
CA CYS A 22 5.90 15.30 -2.47
C CYS A 22 6.86 16.09 -3.39
N GLY A 23 7.08 15.62 -4.62
CA GLY A 23 7.98 16.23 -5.59
C GLY A 23 9.42 15.72 -5.48
N TYR A 24 9.66 14.66 -4.73
CA TYR A 24 10.96 14.00 -4.66
C TYR A 24 11.21 13.21 -5.95
N LYS A 25 12.43 13.29 -6.46
CA LYS A 25 12.84 12.66 -7.72
C LYS A 25 13.57 11.35 -7.44
N LEU A 26 13.09 10.26 -8.04
CA LEU A 26 13.77 8.97 -8.03
C LEU A 26 15.19 9.10 -8.62
N GLY A 27 16.17 8.46 -7.95
CA GLY A 27 17.59 8.54 -8.32
C GLY A 27 18.33 9.81 -7.88
N LYS A 28 17.59 10.81 -7.31
CA LYS A 28 18.19 12.05 -6.80
C LYS A 28 17.86 12.30 -5.32
N ASP A 29 16.59 12.30 -4.98
CA ASP A 29 16.11 12.62 -3.63
C ASP A 29 15.78 11.35 -2.84
N TRP A 30 15.47 10.29 -3.55
CA TRP A 30 15.22 8.96 -3.00
C TRP A 30 15.66 7.85 -3.96
N PHE A 31 15.87 6.65 -3.41
CA PHE A 31 16.27 5.46 -4.18
C PHE A 31 15.38 4.26 -3.80
N ALA A 32 14.97 3.46 -4.80
CA ALA A 32 14.17 2.26 -4.60
C ALA A 32 15.07 1.01 -4.63
N HIS A 33 15.26 0.37 -3.48
CA HIS A 33 15.95 -0.90 -3.35
C HIS A 33 14.96 -2.05 -3.50
N PRO A 34 15.09 -2.91 -4.51
CA PRO A 34 14.17 -4.02 -4.69
C PRO A 34 14.38 -5.08 -3.60
N ILE A 35 13.29 -5.51 -2.98
CA ILE A 35 13.22 -6.67 -2.09
C ILE A 35 12.33 -7.70 -2.76
N ASP A 36 12.93 -8.66 -3.46
CA ASP A 36 12.17 -9.71 -4.16
C ASP A 36 11.54 -10.67 -3.14
N ILE A 37 10.28 -10.41 -2.83
CA ILE A 37 9.52 -11.18 -1.84
C ILE A 37 9.26 -12.64 -2.28
N GLY A 38 9.29 -12.92 -3.58
CA GLY A 38 9.20 -14.27 -4.12
C GLY A 38 10.53 -15.05 -4.00
N ALA A 39 11.66 -14.34 -3.92
CA ALA A 39 12.97 -14.93 -3.68
C ALA A 39 13.33 -15.09 -2.19
N GLY A 40 12.56 -14.46 -1.28
CA GLY A 40 12.81 -14.53 0.16
C GLY A 40 13.72 -13.42 0.69
N ASP A 41 13.95 -12.34 -0.07
CA ASP A 41 14.81 -11.21 0.34
C ASP A 41 14.35 -10.55 1.63
N GLN A 42 13.03 -10.59 1.93
CA GLN A 42 12.45 -10.06 3.16
C GLN A 42 12.94 -10.75 4.43
N PHE A 43 13.62 -11.88 4.31
CA PHE A 43 14.15 -12.65 5.43
C PHE A 43 15.65 -12.44 5.66
N LYS A 44 16.32 -11.65 4.82
CA LYS A 44 17.74 -11.34 4.98
C LYS A 44 17.96 -10.46 6.22
N LYS A 45 19.06 -10.70 6.93
CA LYS A 45 19.40 -9.97 8.19
C LYS A 45 19.43 -8.47 8.00
N GLU A 46 19.93 -7.99 6.89
CA GLU A 46 20.06 -6.58 6.56
C GLU A 46 18.68 -5.91 6.45
N PHE A 47 17.71 -6.62 5.87
CA PHE A 47 16.34 -6.12 5.78
C PHE A 47 15.59 -6.24 7.11
N LEU A 48 15.79 -7.34 7.85
CA LEU A 48 15.18 -7.52 9.18
C LEU A 48 15.64 -6.47 10.19
N ALA A 49 16.85 -5.95 10.06
CA ALA A 49 17.33 -4.85 10.90
C ALA A 49 16.53 -3.54 10.71
N ILE A 50 15.89 -3.37 9.53
CA ILE A 50 15.06 -2.20 9.19
C ILE A 50 13.57 -2.52 9.39
N SER A 51 13.14 -3.72 9.02
CA SER A 51 11.75 -4.19 9.11
C SER A 51 11.67 -5.52 9.87
N PRO A 52 11.58 -5.50 11.20
CA PRO A 52 11.54 -6.72 12.01
C PRO A 52 10.31 -7.59 11.74
N ASN A 53 9.27 -7.04 11.12
CA ASN A 53 8.08 -7.75 10.67
C ASN A 53 8.29 -8.50 9.33
N ASN A 54 9.49 -8.46 8.72
CA ASN A 54 9.80 -9.06 7.40
C ASN A 54 8.78 -8.70 6.30
N LYS A 55 8.24 -7.50 6.34
CA LYS A 55 7.29 -7.00 5.34
C LYS A 55 7.82 -5.71 4.70
N ILE A 56 7.59 -5.59 3.40
CA ILE A 56 7.80 -4.35 2.64
C ILE A 56 6.52 -3.48 2.71
N PRO A 57 6.63 -2.16 2.53
CA PRO A 57 7.84 -1.35 2.40
C PRO A 57 8.49 -1.01 3.74
N ALA A 58 9.78 -0.66 3.69
CA ALA A 58 10.49 0.02 4.76
C ALA A 58 11.33 1.17 4.18
N ILE A 59 11.69 2.15 5.00
CA ILE A 59 12.56 3.25 4.58
C ILE A 59 13.71 3.47 5.57
N THR A 60 14.80 4.04 5.05
CA THR A 60 15.85 4.69 5.84
C THR A 60 15.96 6.14 5.38
N ASP A 61 15.76 7.06 6.30
CA ASP A 61 16.00 8.48 6.05
C ASP A 61 17.20 8.95 6.89
N PRO A 62 18.34 9.30 6.26
CA PRO A 62 19.51 9.79 6.98
C PRO A 62 19.29 11.15 7.65
N ASN A 63 18.31 11.91 7.15
CA ASN A 63 17.94 13.24 7.68
C ASN A 63 16.59 13.16 8.41
N GLY A 64 16.49 12.25 9.36
CA GLY A 64 15.30 12.07 10.20
C GLY A 64 15.13 13.17 11.25
N PRO A 65 14.19 12.97 12.20
CA PRO A 65 13.99 13.89 13.31
C PRO A 65 15.27 14.12 14.11
N ASP A 66 15.42 15.33 14.66
CA ASP A 66 16.57 15.75 15.46
C ASP A 66 17.93 15.60 14.74
N GLY A 67 17.91 15.60 13.39
CA GLY A 67 19.12 15.47 12.57
C GLY A 67 19.76 14.07 12.60
N LYS A 68 19.05 13.06 13.08
CA LYS A 68 19.52 11.67 13.16
C LYS A 68 18.85 10.77 12.13
N PRO A 69 19.53 9.73 11.64
CA PRO A 69 18.89 8.73 10.79
C PRO A 69 17.70 8.07 11.47
N ILE A 70 16.66 7.77 10.68
CA ILE A 70 15.50 7.00 11.12
C ILE A 70 15.24 5.83 10.18
N HIS A 71 14.88 4.69 10.76
CA HIS A 71 14.39 3.51 10.04
C HIS A 71 12.90 3.33 10.36
N LEU A 72 12.08 3.17 9.33
CA LEU A 72 10.64 2.98 9.51
C LEU A 72 10.15 1.82 8.64
N PHE A 73 9.33 0.99 9.22
CA PHE A 73 8.45 0.05 8.55
C PHE A 73 6.99 0.42 8.81
N GLU A 74 6.02 -0.32 8.27
CA GLU A 74 4.61 0.01 8.18
C GLU A 74 4.30 1.15 7.20
N SER A 75 3.67 0.81 6.07
CA SER A 75 3.38 1.79 5.02
C SER A 75 2.57 3.00 5.51
N GLY A 76 1.64 2.79 6.46
CA GLY A 76 0.86 3.88 7.06
C GLY A 76 1.72 4.82 7.92
N ALA A 77 2.65 4.28 8.71
CA ALA A 77 3.58 5.07 9.50
C ALA A 77 4.55 5.87 8.61
N ILE A 78 5.01 5.26 7.51
CA ILE A 78 5.87 5.93 6.52
C ILE A 78 5.11 7.10 5.86
N LEU A 79 3.84 6.90 5.49
CA LEU A 79 3.02 8.00 4.95
C LEU A 79 2.87 9.16 5.93
N LEU A 80 2.60 8.86 7.20
CA LEU A 80 2.51 9.88 8.26
C LEU A 80 3.83 10.63 8.45
N TYR A 81 4.94 9.91 8.48
CA TYR A 81 6.28 10.49 8.59
C TYR A 81 6.58 11.44 7.42
N LEU A 82 6.36 10.99 6.19
CA LEU A 82 6.61 11.80 5.00
C LEU A 82 5.66 13.01 4.92
N ALA A 83 4.40 12.87 5.36
CA ALA A 83 3.46 13.98 5.46
C ALA A 83 3.93 15.02 6.49
N ALA A 84 4.40 14.59 7.67
CA ALA A 84 4.95 15.47 8.69
C ALA A 84 6.23 16.18 8.20
N LYS A 85 7.16 15.43 7.59
CA LYS A 85 8.41 15.94 7.05
C LYS A 85 8.22 17.00 5.97
N THR A 86 7.24 16.81 5.09
CA THR A 86 7.01 17.69 3.93
C THR A 86 5.94 18.75 4.15
N GLY A 87 5.12 18.60 5.19
CA GLY A 87 3.93 19.43 5.44
C GLY A 87 2.82 19.25 4.40
N LYS A 88 2.81 18.12 3.64
CA LYS A 88 1.87 17.85 2.55
C LYS A 88 0.92 16.70 2.88
N PHE A 89 -0.27 16.70 2.29
CA PHE A 89 -1.27 15.61 2.29
C PHE A 89 -1.80 15.20 3.67
N LEU A 90 -1.53 15.98 4.71
CA LEU A 90 -2.14 15.85 6.04
C LEU A 90 -2.47 17.23 6.57
N PRO A 91 -3.74 17.54 6.89
CA PRO A 91 -4.15 18.84 7.43
C PRO A 91 -3.45 19.17 8.76
N LYS A 92 -3.14 20.45 8.95
CA LYS A 92 -2.53 20.93 10.22
C LYS A 92 -3.54 21.04 11.35
N SER A 93 -4.82 21.27 11.04
CA SER A 93 -5.87 21.36 12.05
C SER A 93 -6.12 19.99 12.69
N THR A 94 -6.39 19.98 14.00
CA THR A 94 -6.67 18.74 14.74
C THR A 94 -7.84 17.97 14.12
N ARG A 95 -8.97 18.65 13.83
CA ARG A 95 -10.14 18.05 13.19
C ARG A 95 -9.77 17.39 11.86
N GLY A 96 -9.20 18.16 10.92
CA GLY A 96 -8.86 17.63 9.60
C GLY A 96 -7.83 16.52 9.63
N LYS A 97 -6.89 16.59 10.58
CA LYS A 97 -5.92 15.50 10.82
C LYS A 97 -6.64 14.19 11.16
N TYR A 98 -7.58 14.21 12.10
CA TYR A 98 -8.29 12.99 12.50
C TYR A 98 -9.29 12.51 11.43
N GLU A 99 -9.86 13.41 10.62
CA GLU A 99 -10.64 13.04 9.44
C GLU A 99 -9.81 12.23 8.43
N VAL A 100 -8.54 12.58 8.22
CA VAL A 100 -7.63 11.78 7.38
C VAL A 100 -7.18 10.50 8.08
N LEU A 101 -6.84 10.56 9.37
CA LEU A 101 -6.32 9.40 10.11
C LEU A 101 -7.33 8.26 10.21
N GLN A 102 -8.63 8.53 10.40
CA GLN A 102 -9.63 7.46 10.43
C GLN A 102 -9.66 6.66 9.12
N TRP A 103 -9.55 7.34 7.98
CA TRP A 103 -9.51 6.68 6.67
C TRP A 103 -8.17 5.99 6.39
N LEU A 104 -7.07 6.53 6.90
CA LEU A 104 -5.80 5.83 6.88
C LEU A 104 -5.88 4.54 7.70
N MET A 105 -6.44 4.58 8.92
CA MET A 105 -6.62 3.40 9.76
C MET A 105 -7.63 2.40 9.15
N PHE A 106 -8.71 2.89 8.52
CA PHE A 106 -9.63 2.05 7.75
C PHE A 106 -8.89 1.25 6.66
N GLN A 107 -7.93 1.88 5.97
CA GLN A 107 -7.14 1.18 4.98
C GLN A 107 -6.18 0.17 5.65
N MET A 108 -5.46 0.58 6.69
CA MET A 108 -4.41 -0.25 7.30
C MET A 108 -4.97 -1.43 8.11
N GLY A 109 -6.07 -1.21 8.84
CA GLY A 109 -6.68 -2.23 9.69
C GLY A 109 -7.78 -3.05 9.02
N GLY A 110 -8.35 -2.57 7.92
CA GLY A 110 -9.50 -3.21 7.26
C GLY A 110 -9.27 -3.48 5.78
N LEU A 111 -9.32 -2.43 4.96
CA LEU A 111 -9.36 -2.57 3.50
C LEU A 111 -8.17 -3.37 2.95
N GLY A 112 -6.94 -2.98 3.27
CA GLY A 112 -5.73 -3.66 2.80
C GLY A 112 -5.67 -5.13 3.20
N PRO A 113 -5.76 -5.46 4.49
CA PRO A 113 -5.73 -6.85 4.96
C PRO A 113 -6.84 -7.71 4.35
N LEU A 114 -8.08 -7.22 4.29
CA LEU A 114 -9.21 -8.00 3.80
C LEU A 114 -9.21 -8.16 2.28
N LEU A 115 -8.80 -7.14 1.51
CA LEU A 115 -8.54 -7.30 0.08
C LEU A 115 -7.35 -8.24 -0.18
N GLY A 116 -6.36 -8.26 0.71
CA GLY A 116 -5.26 -9.21 0.65
C GLY A 116 -5.72 -10.66 0.83
N GLN A 117 -6.58 -10.93 1.83
CA GLN A 117 -7.18 -12.25 2.02
C GLN A 117 -8.10 -12.63 0.85
N ASN A 118 -8.92 -11.71 0.37
CA ASN A 118 -9.74 -11.94 -0.81
C ASN A 118 -8.88 -12.35 -2.02
N HIS A 119 -7.81 -11.62 -2.28
CA HIS A 119 -6.87 -11.93 -3.35
C HIS A 119 -6.21 -13.30 -3.15
N HIS A 120 -5.81 -13.63 -1.91
CA HIS A 120 -5.19 -14.91 -1.57
C HIS A 120 -6.13 -16.08 -1.93
N PHE A 121 -7.35 -16.08 -1.41
CA PHE A 121 -8.28 -17.19 -1.65
C PHE A 121 -8.82 -17.29 -3.08
N ARG A 122 -8.89 -16.17 -3.80
CA ARG A 122 -9.32 -16.17 -5.20
C ARG A 122 -8.22 -16.59 -6.17
N ILE A 123 -6.96 -16.24 -5.89
CA ILE A 123 -5.86 -16.30 -6.87
C ILE A 123 -4.71 -17.21 -6.43
N TYR A 124 -4.28 -17.15 -5.16
CA TYR A 124 -3.03 -17.77 -4.71
C TYR A 124 -3.21 -19.07 -3.93
N ALA A 125 -4.32 -19.27 -3.25
CA ALA A 125 -4.56 -20.45 -2.44
C ALA A 125 -4.42 -21.71 -3.30
N PRO A 126 -3.74 -22.77 -2.79
CA PRO A 126 -3.55 -24.03 -3.53
C PRO A 126 -4.86 -24.77 -3.76
N GLU A 127 -5.84 -24.54 -2.86
CA GLU A 127 -7.17 -25.12 -2.91
C GLU A 127 -8.23 -24.03 -3.03
N LYS A 128 -9.29 -24.32 -3.77
CA LYS A 128 -10.46 -23.43 -3.82
C LYS A 128 -11.39 -23.76 -2.64
N ILE A 129 -11.50 -22.81 -1.72
CA ILE A 129 -12.37 -22.88 -0.55
C ILE A 129 -13.51 -21.89 -0.77
N ASP A 130 -14.64 -22.38 -1.30
CA ASP A 130 -15.77 -21.54 -1.70
C ASP A 130 -16.29 -20.66 -0.56
N TYR A 131 -16.34 -21.18 0.68
CA TYR A 131 -16.72 -20.39 1.83
C TYR A 131 -15.79 -19.18 2.05
N ALA A 132 -14.47 -19.37 1.97
CA ALA A 132 -13.50 -18.29 2.15
C ALA A 132 -13.58 -17.27 1.00
N ILE A 133 -13.69 -17.76 -0.25
CA ILE A 133 -13.85 -16.92 -1.44
C ILE A 133 -15.10 -16.04 -1.31
N ASN A 134 -16.24 -16.64 -0.97
CA ASN A 134 -17.51 -15.93 -0.82
C ASN A 134 -17.46 -14.93 0.34
N ARG A 135 -16.94 -15.33 1.51
CA ARG A 135 -16.82 -14.46 2.67
C ARG A 135 -15.99 -13.22 2.37
N TYR A 136 -14.77 -13.39 1.81
CA TYR A 136 -13.89 -12.26 1.55
C TYR A 136 -14.32 -11.43 0.34
N THR A 137 -14.97 -12.02 -0.66
CA THR A 137 -15.55 -11.25 -1.77
C THR A 137 -16.71 -10.38 -1.29
N ASN A 138 -17.59 -10.90 -0.43
CA ASN A 138 -18.68 -10.12 0.14
C ASN A 138 -18.16 -8.99 1.04
N GLU A 139 -17.12 -9.25 1.83
CA GLU A 139 -16.48 -8.19 2.62
C GLU A 139 -15.79 -7.15 1.74
N ALA A 140 -15.13 -7.55 0.65
CA ALA A 140 -14.58 -6.61 -0.32
C ALA A 140 -15.69 -5.72 -0.90
N LYS A 141 -16.81 -6.29 -1.34
CA LYS A 141 -17.98 -5.53 -1.84
C LYS A 141 -18.48 -4.53 -0.80
N ARG A 142 -18.61 -4.94 0.46
CA ARG A 142 -19.02 -4.05 1.55
C ARG A 142 -18.05 -2.87 1.72
N LEU A 143 -16.75 -3.13 1.71
CA LEU A 143 -15.72 -2.09 1.86
C LEU A 143 -15.69 -1.11 0.67
N TYR A 144 -15.88 -1.60 -0.56
CA TYR A 144 -16.06 -0.73 -1.73
C TYR A 144 -17.33 0.12 -1.61
N GLY A 145 -18.42 -0.45 -1.09
CA GLY A 145 -19.65 0.30 -0.80
C GLY A 145 -19.46 1.41 0.23
N VAL A 146 -18.65 1.18 1.28
CA VAL A 146 -18.29 2.23 2.26
C VAL A 146 -17.53 3.37 1.59
N ILE A 147 -16.56 3.05 0.73
CA ILE A 147 -15.79 4.05 -0.02
C ILE A 147 -16.68 4.81 -0.99
N ASP A 148 -17.53 4.11 -1.74
CA ASP A 148 -18.44 4.73 -2.71
C ASP A 148 -19.40 5.71 -2.03
N HIS A 149 -20.00 5.28 -0.90
CA HIS A 149 -20.88 6.13 -0.10
C HIS A 149 -20.17 7.39 0.40
N GLN A 150 -18.95 7.27 0.90
CA GLN A 150 -18.14 8.41 1.35
C GLN A 150 -17.84 9.39 0.21
N LEU A 151 -17.57 8.87 -0.98
CA LEU A 151 -17.22 9.66 -2.16
C LEU A 151 -18.43 10.30 -2.84
N LYS A 152 -19.67 9.99 -2.42
CA LYS A 152 -20.88 10.59 -2.95
C LYS A 152 -20.85 12.12 -2.83
N ASP A 153 -20.47 12.60 -1.66
CA ASP A 153 -20.48 14.03 -1.32
C ASP A 153 -19.06 14.62 -1.21
N ASN A 154 -18.03 13.80 -1.48
CA ASN A 154 -16.62 14.18 -1.33
C ASN A 154 -15.82 13.95 -2.61
N ALA A 155 -14.91 14.86 -2.91
CA ALA A 155 -13.99 14.70 -4.04
C ALA A 155 -12.94 13.62 -3.76
N TYR A 156 -12.47 13.54 -2.50
CA TYR A 156 -11.46 12.60 -2.03
C TYR A 156 -11.93 11.86 -0.77
N ILE A 157 -11.20 10.82 -0.40
CA ILE A 157 -11.59 9.91 0.70
C ILE A 157 -11.85 10.65 2.02
N ALA A 158 -11.00 11.61 2.39
CA ALA A 158 -11.13 12.35 3.65
C ALA A 158 -11.79 13.74 3.47
N GLY A 159 -12.47 13.98 2.34
CA GLY A 159 -13.19 15.23 2.09
C GLY A 159 -12.81 15.94 0.79
N LYS A 160 -12.55 17.25 0.85
CA LYS A 160 -12.34 18.09 -0.35
C LYS A 160 -10.93 17.96 -0.94
N ASN A 161 -9.92 17.56 -0.14
CA ASN A 161 -8.52 17.61 -0.52
C ASN A 161 -7.91 16.22 -0.58
N TYR A 162 -7.05 16.01 -1.58
CA TYR A 162 -6.21 14.82 -1.69
C TYR A 162 -5.28 14.68 -0.49
N SER A 163 -5.17 13.47 0.05
CA SER A 163 -4.49 13.20 1.31
C SER A 163 -3.78 11.85 1.32
N ILE A 164 -3.05 11.56 2.40
CA ILE A 164 -2.44 10.25 2.62
C ILE A 164 -3.47 9.11 2.70
N ALA A 165 -4.74 9.39 2.95
CA ALA A 165 -5.81 8.39 2.90
C ALA A 165 -6.04 7.90 1.46
N ASP A 166 -6.08 8.81 0.49
CA ASP A 166 -6.19 8.49 -0.94
C ASP A 166 -4.96 7.72 -1.44
N ILE A 167 -3.75 8.19 -1.05
CA ILE A 167 -2.48 7.54 -1.38
C ILE A 167 -2.44 6.10 -0.84
N ALA A 168 -2.99 5.87 0.35
CA ALA A 168 -3.02 4.55 0.96
C ALA A 168 -4.03 3.60 0.32
N ILE A 169 -5.22 4.09 -0.06
CA ILE A 169 -6.33 3.28 -0.58
C ILE A 169 -6.13 2.93 -2.05
N PHE A 170 -5.71 3.89 -2.87
CA PHE A 170 -5.66 3.75 -4.32
C PHE A 170 -4.88 2.52 -4.81
N PRO A 171 -3.66 2.20 -4.34
CA PRO A 171 -2.90 1.06 -4.85
C PRO A 171 -3.59 -0.29 -4.64
N TRP A 172 -4.32 -0.45 -3.54
CA TRP A 172 -5.05 -1.68 -3.24
C TRP A 172 -6.27 -1.86 -4.14
N THR A 173 -6.92 -0.79 -4.51
CA THR A 173 -8.12 -0.82 -5.35
C THR A 173 -7.81 -0.97 -6.85
N ARG A 174 -6.56 -0.85 -7.29
CA ARG A 174 -6.14 -1.10 -8.68
C ARG A 174 -6.42 -2.54 -9.16
N ASN A 175 -6.51 -3.48 -8.24
CA ASN A 175 -6.75 -4.90 -8.55
C ASN A 175 -8.24 -5.29 -8.43
N TRP A 176 -9.16 -4.35 -8.53
CA TRP A 176 -10.59 -4.57 -8.33
C TRP A 176 -11.16 -5.75 -9.13
N LYS A 177 -10.73 -5.98 -10.39
CA LYS A 177 -11.15 -7.12 -11.20
C LYS A 177 -10.80 -8.46 -10.54
N ASN A 178 -9.56 -8.62 -10.10
CA ASN A 178 -9.09 -9.83 -9.43
C ASN A 178 -9.74 -10.04 -8.05
N GLN A 179 -10.26 -8.97 -7.46
CA GLN A 179 -11.02 -9.00 -6.20
C GLN A 179 -12.49 -9.36 -6.41
N GLY A 180 -12.94 -9.54 -7.66
CA GLY A 180 -14.32 -9.88 -8.00
C GLY A 180 -15.28 -8.71 -7.84
N ILE A 181 -14.79 -7.50 -8.05
CA ILE A 181 -15.56 -6.26 -7.99
C ILE A 181 -15.87 -5.79 -9.42
N ASP A 182 -17.10 -5.40 -9.67
CA ASP A 182 -17.46 -4.60 -10.84
C ASP A 182 -17.46 -3.11 -10.42
N ILE A 183 -16.50 -2.36 -10.94
CA ILE A 183 -16.36 -0.93 -10.63
C ILE A 183 -17.57 -0.08 -11.04
N ASN A 184 -18.39 -0.58 -11.97
CA ASN A 184 -19.60 0.12 -12.44
C ASN A 184 -20.74 0.09 -11.40
N GLU A 185 -20.69 -0.85 -10.46
CA GLU A 185 -21.61 -0.88 -9.30
C GLU A 185 -21.31 0.23 -8.27
N TYR A 186 -20.15 0.93 -8.39
CA TYR A 186 -19.66 1.94 -7.45
C TYR A 186 -19.29 3.24 -8.19
N PRO A 187 -20.26 4.04 -8.65
CA PRO A 187 -20.02 5.16 -9.56
C PRO A 187 -19.18 6.29 -8.96
N HIS A 188 -19.32 6.56 -7.65
CA HIS A 188 -18.54 7.60 -6.97
C HIS A 188 -17.10 7.15 -6.73
N PHE A 189 -16.91 5.88 -6.38
CA PHE A 189 -15.59 5.25 -6.32
C PHE A 189 -14.92 5.24 -7.70
N LYS A 190 -15.64 4.88 -8.77
CA LYS A 190 -15.11 4.88 -10.14
C LYS A 190 -14.59 6.27 -10.53
N ARG A 191 -15.39 7.32 -10.32
CA ARG A 191 -14.98 8.71 -10.55
C ARG A 191 -13.67 9.06 -9.82
N TRP A 192 -13.58 8.75 -8.53
CA TRP A 192 -12.40 8.99 -7.70
C TRP A 192 -11.19 8.18 -8.19
N PHE A 193 -11.41 6.91 -8.50
CA PHE A 193 -10.35 6.00 -8.97
C PHE A 193 -9.72 6.50 -10.28
N GLU A 194 -10.53 6.91 -11.23
CA GLU A 194 -10.08 7.49 -12.50
C GLU A 194 -9.33 8.81 -12.25
N MET A 195 -9.90 9.71 -11.46
CA MET A 195 -9.30 11.01 -11.14
C MET A 195 -7.95 10.87 -10.43
N VAL A 196 -7.82 9.98 -9.46
CA VAL A 196 -6.55 9.74 -8.76
C VAL A 196 -5.55 9.04 -9.68
N GLY A 197 -6.00 8.09 -10.50
CA GLY A 197 -5.17 7.38 -11.46
C GLY A 197 -4.54 8.28 -12.54
N GLU A 198 -5.20 9.40 -12.88
CA GLU A 198 -4.69 10.35 -13.87
C GLU A 198 -3.60 11.29 -13.32
N ARG A 199 -3.39 11.34 -12.01
CA ARG A 199 -2.34 12.18 -11.41
C ARG A 199 -0.95 11.77 -11.89
N PRO A 200 -0.13 12.70 -12.42
CA PRO A 200 1.20 12.36 -12.97
C PRO A 200 2.12 11.67 -11.94
N ALA A 201 2.07 12.08 -10.68
CA ALA A 201 2.87 11.49 -9.62
C ALA A 201 2.39 10.06 -9.27
N VAL A 202 1.08 9.80 -9.32
CA VAL A 202 0.52 8.47 -9.14
C VAL A 202 0.97 7.55 -10.26
N LYS A 203 0.91 8.00 -11.52
CA LYS A 203 1.40 7.23 -12.69
C LYS A 203 2.87 6.86 -12.52
N ARG A 204 3.75 7.82 -12.18
CA ARG A 204 5.17 7.52 -11.94
C ARG A 204 5.38 6.59 -10.75
N GLY A 205 4.69 6.82 -9.64
CA GLY A 205 4.84 6.01 -8.43
C GLY A 205 4.46 4.54 -8.62
N VAL A 206 3.46 4.23 -9.45
CA VAL A 206 3.08 2.85 -9.74
C VAL A 206 4.00 2.14 -10.74
N GLU A 207 4.80 2.88 -11.49
CA GLU A 207 5.78 2.32 -12.43
C GLU A 207 7.09 1.90 -11.75
N VAL A 208 7.37 2.43 -10.54
CA VAL A 208 8.61 2.12 -9.81
C VAL A 208 8.74 0.62 -9.57
N LEU A 209 9.88 0.05 -9.97
CA LEU A 209 10.23 -1.38 -9.89
C LEU A 209 9.29 -2.32 -10.70
N THR A 210 8.34 -1.81 -11.46
CA THR A 210 7.35 -2.65 -12.17
C THR A 210 8.01 -3.59 -13.18
N ALA A 211 9.09 -3.15 -13.83
CA ALA A 211 9.86 -3.99 -14.76
C ALA A 211 10.48 -5.24 -14.10
N LEU A 212 10.65 -5.23 -12.76
CA LEU A 212 11.18 -6.37 -12.00
C LEU A 212 10.10 -7.36 -11.56
N ARG A 213 8.83 -7.03 -11.79
CA ARG A 213 7.71 -7.87 -11.34
C ARG A 213 7.72 -9.23 -12.02
N LYS A 214 7.74 -10.28 -11.22
CA LYS A 214 7.64 -11.67 -11.68
C LYS A 214 6.26 -12.23 -11.36
N PRO A 215 5.74 -13.14 -12.18
CA PRO A 215 4.55 -13.90 -11.82
C PRO A 215 4.77 -14.67 -10.51
N LEU A 216 3.78 -14.68 -9.62
CA LEU A 216 3.83 -15.43 -8.35
C LEU A 216 3.23 -16.84 -8.49
N HIS A 217 3.46 -17.48 -9.64
CA HIS A 217 2.82 -18.75 -9.96
C HIS A 217 3.73 -19.97 -9.73
N ASP A 218 5.02 -19.77 -9.44
CA ASP A 218 5.91 -20.87 -9.12
C ASP A 218 5.80 -21.30 -7.65
N ASP A 219 6.05 -22.57 -7.40
CA ASP A 219 5.94 -23.17 -6.06
C ASP A 219 6.94 -22.55 -5.06
N LYS A 220 8.09 -22.07 -5.54
CA LYS A 220 9.11 -21.43 -4.72
C LYS A 220 8.61 -20.09 -4.19
N ALA A 221 8.03 -19.25 -5.05
CA ALA A 221 7.46 -17.96 -4.62
C ALA A 221 6.28 -18.17 -3.67
N ARG A 222 5.44 -19.19 -3.92
CA ARG A 222 4.34 -19.54 -3.00
C ARG A 222 4.86 -19.96 -1.64
N GLU A 223 5.89 -20.79 -1.56
CA GLU A 223 6.50 -21.20 -0.29
C GLU A 223 7.06 -19.99 0.47
N GLN A 224 7.75 -19.06 -0.21
CA GLN A 224 8.28 -17.85 0.41
C GLN A 224 7.19 -16.90 0.90
N LEU A 225 6.03 -16.83 0.24
CA LEU A 225 4.97 -15.89 0.54
C LEU A 225 3.92 -16.43 1.51
N PHE A 226 3.63 -17.72 1.43
CA PHE A 226 2.48 -18.32 2.11
C PHE A 226 2.81 -19.64 2.84
N GLY A 227 3.99 -20.22 2.62
CA GLY A 227 4.39 -21.49 3.19
C GLY A 227 5.10 -21.38 4.53
N SER A 228 5.73 -22.47 4.93
CA SER A 228 6.41 -22.64 6.23
C SER A 228 7.52 -21.62 6.46
N SER A 229 8.15 -21.11 5.40
CA SER A 229 9.17 -20.06 5.46
C SER A 229 8.73 -18.81 6.21
N GLN A 230 7.42 -18.48 6.19
CA GLN A 230 6.87 -17.33 6.91
C GLN A 230 6.90 -17.49 8.43
N TYR A 231 6.86 -18.73 8.92
CA TYR A 231 6.67 -19.06 10.34
C TYR A 231 7.96 -19.50 11.03
N GLN A 232 9.08 -19.52 10.31
CA GLN A 232 10.38 -19.87 10.89
C GLN A 232 10.78 -18.80 11.93
N LYS A 233 11.22 -19.25 13.12
CA LYS A 233 11.81 -18.35 14.12
C LYS A 233 13.12 -17.80 13.56
N ARG A 234 13.25 -16.49 13.57
CA ARG A 234 14.45 -15.76 13.13
C ARG A 234 14.99 -15.03 14.36
N ASN A 235 16.13 -15.58 14.87
CA ASN A 235 16.87 -14.96 15.96
C ASN A 235 17.78 -13.87 15.42
#